data_bada18e938a96d63f60321bcecd34cc4
#
_entry.id   bada18e938a96d63f60321bcecd34cc4
#
_cell.length_a   1.000
_cell.length_b   1.000
_cell.length_c   1.000
_cell.angle_alpha   90.00
_cell.angle_beta   90.00
_cell.angle_gamma   90.00
#
_symmetry.space_group_name_H-M   'P 1'
#
loop_
_entity.id
_entity.type
_entity.pdbx_description
1 polymer ?
#
loop_
_entity_poly.entity_id
_entity_poly.type
_entity_poly.pdbx_seq_one_letter_code
_entity_poly.pdbx_strand_id
1 'polypeptide(L)'
;MKKKSVLLIAGSDSSAGAGIQADIKTLTFFKVYAATVFTALTAQNTKGVNKVFNIPIHFIEEQIKAISQDLDIAYIKIGMLSNKKII
;
A
#
# COMPACT_ATOMS: atom_id res chain seq x y z
N MET A 1 -19.25 14.23 -4.32
CA MET A 1 -17.86 14.72 -4.23
C MET A 1 -16.95 13.58 -3.82
N LYS A 2 -15.87 13.38 -4.54
CA LYS A 2 -14.90 12.34 -4.19
C LYS A 2 -14.09 12.78 -2.98
N LYS A 3 -13.79 11.85 -2.08
CA LYS A 3 -12.99 12.11 -0.91
C LYS A 3 -11.51 12.26 -1.29
N LYS A 4 -10.87 13.35 -0.86
CA LYS A 4 -9.42 13.52 -1.05
C LYS A 4 -8.65 12.52 -0.23
N SER A 5 -7.69 11.86 -0.87
CA SER A 5 -6.99 10.73 -0.28
C SER A 5 -5.52 10.74 -0.64
N VAL A 6 -4.72 10.11 0.20
CA VAL A 6 -3.34 9.74 -0.11
C VAL A 6 -3.38 8.29 -0.57
N LEU A 7 -2.75 7.99 -1.70
CA LEU A 7 -2.61 6.62 -2.18
C LEU A 7 -1.26 6.05 -1.75
N LEU A 8 -1.31 4.95 -1.02
CA LEU A 8 -0.12 4.24 -0.56
C LEU A 8 0.09 3.03 -1.47
N ILE A 9 1.24 2.96 -2.13
CA ILE A 9 1.62 1.83 -2.98
C ILE A 9 2.84 1.19 -2.36
N ALA A 10 2.68 0.03 -1.75
CA ALA A 10 3.78 -0.62 -1.02
C ALA A 10 3.41 -2.06 -0.67
N GLY A 11 4.35 -2.74 -0.04
CA GLY A 11 4.12 -4.06 0.51
C GLY A 11 3.42 -4.03 1.86
N SER A 12 2.87 -5.17 2.24
CA SER A 12 2.26 -5.39 3.55
C SER A 12 3.34 -5.85 4.52
N ASP A 13 3.25 -5.39 5.77
CA ASP A 13 3.96 -5.98 6.90
C ASP A 13 2.93 -6.61 7.81
N SER A 14 2.91 -7.94 7.88
CA SER A 14 1.91 -8.66 8.69
C SER A 14 2.02 -8.36 10.17
N SER A 15 3.17 -7.87 10.65
CA SER A 15 3.34 -7.45 12.04
C SER A 15 2.97 -5.98 12.28
N ALA A 16 2.62 -5.26 11.22
CA ALA A 16 2.17 -3.86 11.24
C ALA A 16 3.21 -2.84 11.73
N GLY A 17 4.49 -3.21 11.81
CA GLY A 17 5.57 -2.30 12.23
C GLY A 17 6.18 -1.50 11.09
N ALA A 18 5.89 -1.88 9.84
CA ALA A 18 6.40 -1.24 8.63
C ALA A 18 5.35 -1.37 7.52
N GLY A 19 5.72 -1.05 6.27
CA GLY A 19 4.85 -1.20 5.11
C GLY A 19 3.61 -0.32 5.18
N ILE A 20 2.59 -0.74 4.45
CA ILE A 20 1.32 0.01 4.36
C ILE A 20 0.68 0.19 5.73
N GLN A 21 0.72 -0.80 6.59
CA GLN A 21 0.08 -0.73 7.89
C GLN A 21 0.65 0.39 8.75
N ALA A 22 1.97 0.55 8.75
CA ALA A 22 2.61 1.64 9.49
C ALA A 22 2.22 3.01 8.92
N ASP A 23 2.17 3.13 7.59
CA ASP A 23 1.79 4.37 6.93
C ASP A 23 0.33 4.74 7.22
N ILE A 24 -0.57 3.77 7.24
CA ILE A 24 -1.98 4.01 7.58
C ILE A 24 -2.08 4.57 9.00
N LYS A 25 -1.35 3.99 9.94
CA LYS A 25 -1.36 4.47 11.33
C LYS A 25 -0.93 5.92 11.42
N THR A 26 0.15 6.29 10.72
CA THR A 26 0.66 7.66 10.71
C THR A 26 -0.35 8.62 10.10
N LEU A 27 -0.91 8.28 8.94
CA LEU A 27 -1.87 9.14 8.27
C LEU A 27 -3.16 9.29 9.07
N THR A 28 -3.60 8.23 9.72
CA THR A 28 -4.78 8.27 10.58
C THR A 28 -4.56 9.22 11.75
N PHE A 29 -3.37 9.18 12.34
CA PHE A 29 -3.01 10.11 13.41
C PHE A 29 -3.18 11.57 12.96
N PHE A 30 -2.80 11.88 11.73
CA PHE A 30 -2.94 13.22 11.16
C PHE A 30 -4.30 13.46 10.51
N LYS A 31 -5.25 12.56 10.68
CA LYS A 31 -6.63 12.65 10.13
C LYS A 31 -6.65 12.72 8.60
N VAL A 32 -5.70 12.03 7.96
CA VAL A 32 -5.62 11.93 6.51
C VAL A 32 -6.18 10.58 6.08
N TYR A 33 -7.08 10.60 5.10
CA TYR A 33 -7.64 9.37 4.57
C TYR A 33 -6.64 8.69 3.64
N ALA A 34 -6.38 7.41 3.88
CA ALA A 34 -5.42 6.63 3.12
C ALA A 34 -6.13 5.52 2.34
N ALA A 35 -5.85 5.45 1.04
CA ALA A 35 -6.20 4.32 0.20
C ALA A 35 -4.95 3.51 -0.07
N THR A 36 -5.09 2.22 -0.39
CA THR A 36 -3.93 1.33 -0.48
C THR A 36 -3.92 0.51 -1.76
N VAL A 37 -2.70 0.30 -2.28
CA VAL A 37 -2.41 -0.67 -3.32
C VAL A 37 -1.27 -1.53 -2.81
N PHE A 38 -1.53 -2.83 -2.60
CA PHE A 38 -0.52 -3.77 -2.14
C PHE A 38 0.28 -4.31 -3.31
N THR A 39 1.60 -4.27 -3.20
CA THR A 39 2.51 -4.84 -4.21
C THR A 39 3.02 -6.20 -3.80
N ALA A 40 3.00 -6.50 -2.51
CA ALA A 40 3.41 -7.79 -1.97
C ALA A 40 2.75 -8.01 -0.61
N LEU A 41 2.55 -9.26 -0.27
CA LEU A 41 2.16 -9.69 1.07
C LEU A 41 3.33 -10.39 1.73
N THR A 42 3.47 -10.26 3.03
CA THR A 42 4.55 -10.91 3.76
C THR A 42 4.00 -11.76 4.90
N ALA A 43 4.69 -12.86 5.16
CA ALA A 43 4.55 -13.59 6.41
C ALA A 43 5.74 -13.16 7.27
N GLN A 44 5.50 -12.24 8.19
CA GLN A 44 6.56 -11.51 8.87
C GLN A 44 6.16 -11.19 10.30
N ASN A 45 7.17 -11.09 11.16
CA ASN A 45 7.02 -10.66 12.54
C ASN A 45 8.18 -9.72 12.91
N THR A 46 8.30 -9.37 14.19
CA THR A 46 9.34 -8.43 14.64
C THR A 46 10.76 -8.97 14.49
N LYS A 47 10.93 -10.28 14.24
CA LYS A 47 12.24 -10.91 14.08
C LYS A 47 12.68 -10.98 12.61
N GLY A 48 11.78 -10.83 11.68
CA GLY A 48 12.13 -10.84 10.26
C GLY A 48 11.01 -11.32 9.36
N VAL A 49 11.34 -11.39 8.07
CA VAL A 49 10.42 -11.82 7.01
C VAL A 49 10.63 -13.29 6.72
N ASN A 50 9.59 -14.11 6.89
CA ASN A 50 9.64 -15.53 6.60
C ASN A 50 9.36 -15.84 5.14
N LYS A 51 8.37 -15.18 4.55
CA LYS A 51 7.99 -15.35 3.15
C LYS A 51 7.46 -14.06 2.56
N VAL A 52 7.61 -13.88 1.25
CA VAL A 52 7.06 -12.79 0.47
C VAL A 52 6.22 -13.38 -0.65
N PHE A 53 4.99 -12.89 -0.80
CA PHE A 53 4.15 -13.20 -1.93
C PHE A 53 3.96 -11.94 -2.76
N ASN A 54 4.55 -11.93 -3.95
CA ASN A 54 4.45 -10.78 -4.85
C ASN A 54 3.08 -10.77 -5.53
N ILE A 55 2.42 -9.62 -5.51
CA ILE A 55 1.15 -9.45 -6.19
C ILE A 55 1.41 -9.33 -7.68
N PRO A 56 0.69 -10.07 -8.54
CA PRO A 56 0.83 -9.94 -9.99
C PRO A 56 0.56 -8.52 -10.47
N ILE A 57 1.32 -8.08 -11.48
CA ILE A 57 1.22 -6.71 -11.98
C ILE A 57 -0.19 -6.35 -12.41
N HIS A 58 -0.89 -7.26 -13.09
CA HIS A 58 -2.26 -6.99 -13.53
C HIS A 58 -3.21 -6.75 -12.36
N PHE A 59 -2.97 -7.39 -11.22
CA PHE A 59 -3.81 -7.15 -10.04
C PHE A 59 -3.46 -5.82 -9.37
N ILE A 60 -2.19 -5.41 -9.41
CA ILE A 60 -1.79 -4.09 -8.95
C ILE A 60 -2.51 -3.02 -9.77
N GLU A 61 -2.57 -3.20 -11.09
CA GLU A 61 -3.30 -2.29 -11.97
C GLU A 61 -4.79 -2.24 -11.63
N GLU A 62 -5.40 -3.38 -11.33
CA GLU A 62 -6.81 -3.43 -10.94
C GLU A 62 -7.07 -2.69 -9.63
N GLN A 63 -6.17 -2.80 -8.66
CA GLN A 63 -6.28 -2.05 -7.42
C GLN A 63 -6.24 -0.54 -7.68
N ILE A 64 -5.30 -0.10 -8.54
CA ILE A 64 -5.16 1.32 -8.87
C ILE A 64 -6.43 1.83 -9.56
N LYS A 65 -6.97 1.06 -10.51
CA LYS A 65 -8.20 1.43 -11.21
C LYS A 65 -9.37 1.57 -10.25
N ALA A 66 -9.54 0.62 -9.35
CA ALA A 66 -10.63 0.63 -8.39
C ALA A 66 -10.59 1.89 -7.51
N ILE A 67 -9.40 2.25 -7.03
CA ILE A 67 -9.23 3.42 -6.19
C ILE A 67 -9.45 4.71 -6.97
N SER A 68 -8.86 4.83 -8.16
CA SER A 68 -8.91 6.06 -8.94
C SER A 68 -10.31 6.37 -9.48
N GLN A 69 -11.16 5.37 -9.62
CA GLN A 69 -12.54 5.57 -10.05
C GLN A 69 -13.43 6.15 -8.96
N ASP A 70 -13.05 5.99 -7.71
CA ASP A 70 -13.90 6.34 -6.56
C ASP A 70 -13.35 7.50 -5.74
N LEU A 71 -12.04 7.61 -5.62
CA LEU A 71 -11.40 8.57 -4.72
C LEU A 71 -10.63 9.64 -5.50
N ASP A 72 -10.54 10.83 -4.90
CA ASP A 72 -9.71 11.91 -5.42
C ASP A 72 -8.31 11.76 -4.81
N ILE A 73 -7.36 11.32 -5.62
CA ILE A 73 -5.99 11.08 -5.16
C ILE A 73 -5.21 12.39 -5.21
N ALA A 74 -4.92 12.94 -4.04
CA ALA A 74 -4.15 14.18 -3.91
C ALA A 74 -2.64 13.94 -3.91
N TYR A 75 -2.20 12.85 -3.29
CA TYR A 75 -0.78 12.50 -3.20
C TYR A 75 -0.61 10.99 -3.28
N ILE A 76 0.55 10.58 -3.80
CA ILE A 76 0.92 9.17 -3.89
C ILE A 76 2.22 8.99 -3.12
N LYS A 77 2.23 8.03 -2.19
CA LYS A 77 3.46 7.61 -1.52
C LYS A 77 3.79 6.20 -1.96
N ILE A 78 5.00 6.01 -2.49
CA ILE A 78 5.49 4.71 -2.94
C ILE A 78 6.54 4.22 -1.96
N GLY A 79 6.28 3.06 -1.36
CA GLY A 79 7.25 2.40 -0.50
C GLY A 79 8.20 1.53 -1.29
N MET A 80 8.91 0.64 -0.60
CA MET A 80 9.82 -0.30 -1.26
C MET A 80 9.04 -1.24 -2.17
N LEU A 81 9.49 -1.37 -3.41
CA LEU A 81 8.91 -2.28 -4.40
C LEU A 81 9.83 -3.47 -4.58
N SER A 82 9.25 -4.67 -4.52
CA SER A 82 10.01 -5.92 -4.56
C SER A 82 10.37 -6.37 -5.98
N ASN A 83 9.82 -5.73 -7.01
CA ASN A 83 9.95 -6.16 -8.39
C ASN A 83 10.09 -4.94 -9.31
N LYS A 84 11.14 -4.95 -10.15
CA LYS A 84 11.38 -3.86 -11.11
C LYS A 84 10.22 -3.61 -12.08
N LYS A 85 9.45 -4.65 -12.40
CA LYS A 85 8.30 -4.53 -13.31
C LYS A 85 7.16 -3.70 -12.74
N ILE A 86 7.15 -3.51 -11.42
CA ILE A 86 6.12 -2.71 -10.76
C ILE A 86 6.37 -1.21 -10.96
N ILE A 87 7.63 -0.85 -11.09
CA ILE A 87 8.02 0.54 -11.28
C ILE A 87 7.57 1.05 -12.65
#